data_13cb3c3850f91ec9d309fe724d3f9b94
#
_entry.id   13cb3c3850f91ec9d309fe724d3f9b94
#
_cell.length_a   1.000
_cell.length_b   1.000
_cell.length_c   1.000
_cell.angle_alpha   90.00
_cell.angle_beta   90.00
_cell.angle_gamma   90.00
#
_symmetry.space_group_name_H-M   'P 1'
#
loop_
_entity.id
_entity.type
_entity.pdbx_description
1 polymer ?
#
loop_
_entity_poly.entity_id
_entity_poly.type
_entity_poly.pdbx_seq_one_letter_code
_entity_poly.pdbx_strand_id
1 'polypeptide(L)'
;MHPSAPSTPETKPARPFRISIPDDVLDDLRARLARTRFTAASDSAYWAAGTDPGYLQELVAYWADGFDWRAEQARLNAFPQYTAEVAGRQVHFVHLRGSGSGAGPAPLPLILSHGWPGSFVEMLRVAPLLADPASHGADPADAFDVVVPSLPGFLYSQLPPGPFTRRGTAQTWHTLMTRCLGYPRFGAFGGDIGGGVTQWLGALYPHEVAGIHITSAVTTTNFGDQPPTSDEQAYLKARAAYDIGDQGYSEIMCTRPDTIAAALTDSPAGLAAWIVDKYRDWSDCGGDLAARWDKDTILTVTTLYWATATIGSSFRQYYNYELNEPVPRITVPAAVTLSSEPAYAGYPRSFSDRLFSDLRHWSAPGRGGHFMAHEEPEQVAAELRTFFRPLRR
;
A
#
# COMPACT_ATOMS: atom_id res chain seq x y z
N MET A 1 36.88 14.14 18.55
CA MET A 1 36.61 13.40 17.29
C MET A 1 35.34 13.97 16.71
N HIS A 2 35.40 14.63 15.56
CA HIS A 2 34.17 15.06 14.86
C HIS A 2 33.47 13.80 14.33
N PRO A 3 32.16 13.66 14.53
CA PRO A 3 31.42 12.59 13.88
C PRO A 3 31.54 12.80 12.37
N SER A 4 32.04 11.76 11.67
CA SER A 4 32.07 11.74 10.21
C SER A 4 30.65 11.96 9.70
N ALA A 5 30.49 12.87 8.73
CA ALA A 5 29.21 13.06 8.04
C ALA A 5 28.69 11.71 7.54
N PRO A 6 27.39 11.42 7.64
CA PRO A 6 26.83 10.17 7.14
C PRO A 6 27.16 10.07 5.65
N SER A 7 27.81 8.96 5.26
CA SER A 7 28.11 8.67 3.86
C SER A 7 26.81 8.69 3.05
N THR A 8 26.82 9.42 1.93
CA THR A 8 25.69 9.42 0.98
C THR A 8 25.38 7.97 0.59
N PRO A 9 24.13 7.52 0.67
CA PRO A 9 23.78 6.15 0.29
C PRO A 9 24.21 5.85 -1.14
N GLU A 10 24.87 4.73 -1.34
CA GLU A 10 25.25 4.26 -2.67
C GLU A 10 23.98 3.95 -3.46
N THR A 11 23.91 4.47 -4.70
CA THR A 11 22.76 4.29 -5.60
C THR A 11 23.24 3.84 -6.97
N LYS A 12 22.43 2.98 -7.64
CA LYS A 12 22.63 2.68 -9.05
C LYS A 12 21.41 3.12 -9.84
N PRO A 13 21.59 3.54 -11.10
CA PRO A 13 20.48 4.00 -11.94
C PRO A 13 19.44 2.91 -12.14
N ALA A 14 18.19 3.34 -12.39
CA ALA A 14 17.09 2.45 -12.69
C ALA A 14 17.35 1.61 -13.94
N ARG A 15 16.99 0.31 -13.87
CA ARG A 15 17.09 -0.64 -14.98
C ARG A 15 15.70 -1.22 -15.28
N PRO A 16 15.36 -1.44 -16.57
CA PRO A 16 14.12 -2.11 -16.92
C PRO A 16 13.98 -3.47 -16.20
N PHE A 17 12.78 -3.75 -15.75
CA PHE A 17 12.41 -5.00 -15.08
C PHE A 17 11.18 -5.59 -15.76
N ARG A 18 11.10 -6.92 -15.81
CA ARG A 18 9.92 -7.66 -16.25
C ARG A 18 9.64 -8.79 -15.28
N ILE A 19 8.38 -8.94 -14.91
CA ILE A 19 7.91 -10.09 -14.15
C ILE A 19 8.04 -11.32 -15.05
N SER A 20 8.73 -12.35 -14.55
CA SER A 20 8.89 -13.63 -15.23
C SER A 20 8.92 -14.74 -14.17
N ILE A 21 7.78 -15.39 -13.95
CA ILE A 21 7.69 -16.55 -13.07
C ILE A 21 7.98 -17.80 -13.92
N PRO A 22 8.98 -18.62 -13.53
CA PRO A 22 9.32 -19.85 -14.24
C PRO A 22 8.16 -20.86 -14.28
N ASP A 23 8.12 -21.73 -15.30
CA ASP A 23 7.04 -22.71 -15.44
C ASP A 23 7.04 -23.75 -14.33
N ASP A 24 8.22 -24.17 -13.85
CA ASP A 24 8.37 -25.12 -12.75
C ASP A 24 7.77 -24.59 -11.43
N VAL A 25 7.85 -23.28 -11.20
CA VAL A 25 7.20 -22.61 -10.05
C VAL A 25 5.66 -22.69 -10.21
N LEU A 26 5.13 -22.44 -11.39
CA LEU A 26 3.69 -22.55 -11.65
C LEU A 26 3.18 -23.99 -11.60
N ASP A 27 3.99 -24.94 -12.02
CA ASP A 27 3.66 -26.37 -11.94
C ASP A 27 3.66 -26.86 -10.48
N ASP A 28 4.60 -26.40 -9.64
CA ASP A 28 4.56 -26.67 -8.19
C ASP A 28 3.32 -26.04 -7.55
N LEU A 29 2.96 -24.79 -7.92
CA LEU A 29 1.71 -24.16 -7.48
C LEU A 29 0.49 -25.02 -7.76
N ARG A 30 0.30 -25.43 -9.02
CA ARG A 30 -0.83 -26.30 -9.42
C ARG A 30 -0.84 -27.62 -8.68
N ALA A 31 0.33 -28.25 -8.52
CA ALA A 31 0.46 -29.51 -7.79
C ALA A 31 0.09 -29.37 -6.31
N ARG A 32 0.36 -28.23 -5.68
CA ARG A 32 -0.03 -27.96 -4.29
C ARG A 32 -1.52 -27.65 -4.17
N LEU A 33 -2.07 -26.84 -5.08
CA LEU A 33 -3.51 -26.55 -5.13
C LEU A 33 -4.33 -27.84 -5.27
N ALA A 34 -3.93 -28.76 -6.16
CA ALA A 34 -4.59 -30.06 -6.35
C ALA A 34 -4.57 -30.97 -5.11
N ARG A 35 -3.66 -30.73 -4.16
CA ARG A 35 -3.52 -31.51 -2.92
C ARG A 35 -4.00 -30.75 -1.68
N THR A 36 -4.69 -29.62 -1.87
CA THR A 36 -5.18 -28.81 -0.76
C THR A 36 -6.08 -29.62 0.17
N ARG A 37 -5.82 -29.51 1.47
CA ARG A 37 -6.64 -30.11 2.52
C ARG A 37 -7.51 -29.02 3.11
N PHE A 38 -8.80 -29.07 2.87
CA PHE A 38 -9.75 -28.10 3.41
C PHE A 38 -10.19 -28.48 4.81
N THR A 39 -10.47 -27.47 5.64
CA THR A 39 -11.06 -27.61 6.97
C THR A 39 -12.56 -27.38 6.92
N ALA A 40 -13.30 -27.92 7.89
CA ALA A 40 -14.69 -27.53 8.12
C ALA A 40 -14.74 -26.11 8.71
N ALA A 41 -15.86 -25.42 8.47
CA ALA A 41 -16.11 -24.13 9.12
C ALA A 41 -16.21 -24.29 10.64
N SER A 42 -15.67 -23.32 11.38
CA SER A 42 -15.76 -23.27 12.84
C SER A 42 -17.14 -22.75 13.30
N ASP A 43 -17.83 -21.98 12.46
CA ASP A 43 -19.18 -21.46 12.67
C ASP A 43 -20.04 -21.73 11.44
N SER A 44 -21.36 -21.83 11.63
CA SER A 44 -22.31 -22.02 10.53
C SER A 44 -22.63 -20.70 9.80
N ALA A 45 -22.37 -19.55 10.40
CA ALA A 45 -22.56 -18.26 9.77
C ALA A 45 -21.44 -17.97 8.78
N TYR A 46 -21.82 -17.55 7.58
CA TYR A 46 -20.93 -17.27 6.47
C TYR A 46 -19.89 -16.20 6.85
N TRP A 47 -18.61 -16.52 6.75
CA TRP A 47 -17.45 -15.68 7.11
C TRP A 47 -17.34 -15.29 8.61
N ALA A 48 -18.09 -15.88 9.51
CA ALA A 48 -18.09 -15.47 10.92
C ALA A 48 -16.76 -15.74 11.65
N ALA A 49 -16.00 -16.71 11.18
CA ALA A 49 -14.72 -17.13 11.80
C ALA A 49 -13.51 -16.94 10.86
N GLY A 50 -13.56 -15.96 9.97
CA GLY A 50 -12.55 -15.70 8.95
C GLY A 50 -12.97 -16.19 7.57
N THR A 51 -12.01 -16.46 6.68
CA THR A 51 -12.28 -16.89 5.31
C THR A 51 -13.18 -18.12 5.24
N ASP A 52 -14.33 -17.96 4.60
CA ASP A 52 -15.30 -19.06 4.46
C ASP A 52 -14.71 -20.23 3.69
N PRO A 53 -14.81 -21.48 4.22
CA PRO A 53 -14.23 -22.66 3.58
C PRO A 53 -14.82 -22.98 2.21
N GLY A 54 -16.11 -22.70 1.97
CA GLY A 54 -16.76 -22.89 0.67
C GLY A 54 -16.21 -21.90 -0.36
N TYR A 55 -16.12 -20.62 -0.01
CA TYR A 55 -15.48 -19.62 -0.85
C TYR A 55 -14.02 -20.00 -1.17
N LEU A 56 -13.25 -20.43 -0.17
CA LEU A 56 -11.87 -20.85 -0.37
C LEU A 56 -11.76 -22.04 -1.34
N GLN A 57 -12.66 -23.03 -1.23
CA GLN A 57 -12.68 -24.17 -2.15
C GLN A 57 -12.92 -23.71 -3.60
N GLU A 58 -13.88 -22.82 -3.82
CA GLU A 58 -14.14 -22.25 -5.15
C GLU A 58 -12.95 -21.43 -5.68
N LEU A 59 -12.33 -20.62 -4.83
CA LEU A 59 -11.18 -19.82 -5.23
C LEU A 59 -9.96 -20.69 -5.58
N VAL A 60 -9.68 -21.72 -4.80
CA VAL A 60 -8.58 -22.68 -5.05
C VAL A 60 -8.83 -23.47 -6.34
N ALA A 61 -10.06 -23.92 -6.59
CA ALA A 61 -10.42 -24.61 -7.84
C ALA A 61 -10.23 -23.69 -9.05
N TYR A 62 -10.69 -22.43 -8.94
CA TYR A 62 -10.50 -21.46 -10.01
C TYR A 62 -9.01 -21.13 -10.22
N TRP A 63 -8.20 -21.04 -9.15
CA TRP A 63 -6.76 -20.80 -9.24
C TRP A 63 -6.02 -21.94 -9.94
N ALA A 64 -6.45 -23.18 -9.69
CA ALA A 64 -5.83 -24.37 -10.30
C ALA A 64 -6.11 -24.47 -11.81
N ASP A 65 -7.35 -24.21 -12.24
CA ASP A 65 -7.83 -24.58 -13.57
C ASP A 65 -8.33 -23.40 -14.42
N GLY A 66 -8.82 -22.32 -13.81
CA GLY A 66 -9.45 -21.18 -14.49
C GLY A 66 -8.59 -19.95 -14.62
N PHE A 67 -7.64 -19.75 -13.71
CA PHE A 67 -6.81 -18.54 -13.63
C PHE A 67 -5.63 -18.61 -14.62
N ASP A 68 -5.58 -17.66 -15.55
CA ASP A 68 -4.48 -17.54 -16.51
C ASP A 68 -3.38 -16.61 -16.02
N TRP A 69 -2.43 -17.15 -15.26
CA TRP A 69 -1.27 -16.37 -14.82
C TRP A 69 -0.49 -15.74 -15.99
N ARG A 70 -0.37 -16.40 -17.15
CA ARG A 70 0.41 -15.84 -18.26
C ARG A 70 -0.25 -14.61 -18.86
N ALA A 71 -1.58 -14.57 -18.93
CA ALA A 71 -2.33 -13.38 -19.30
C ALA A 71 -2.11 -12.25 -18.27
N GLU A 72 -2.20 -12.54 -16.97
CA GLU A 72 -1.96 -11.56 -15.92
C GLU A 72 -0.51 -11.07 -15.89
N GLN A 73 0.46 -11.93 -16.04
CA GLN A 73 1.86 -11.55 -16.17
C GLN A 73 2.08 -10.62 -17.38
N ALA A 74 1.42 -10.89 -18.50
CA ALA A 74 1.49 -10.02 -19.69
C ALA A 74 0.85 -8.65 -19.40
N ARG A 75 -0.32 -8.62 -18.73
CA ARG A 75 -1.01 -7.39 -18.32
C ARG A 75 -0.14 -6.55 -17.37
N LEU A 76 0.48 -7.15 -16.37
CA LEU A 76 1.39 -6.46 -15.46
C LEU A 76 2.63 -5.94 -16.19
N ASN A 77 3.17 -6.70 -17.12
CA ASN A 77 4.33 -6.33 -17.92
C ASN A 77 4.03 -5.28 -19.02
N ALA A 78 2.77 -4.93 -19.25
CA ALA A 78 2.41 -3.79 -20.09
C ALA A 78 2.74 -2.44 -19.39
N PHE A 79 2.83 -2.43 -18.07
CA PHE A 79 3.32 -1.27 -17.32
C PHE A 79 4.84 -1.22 -17.36
N PRO A 80 5.45 -0.04 -17.59
CA PRO A 80 6.90 0.13 -17.52
C PRO A 80 7.40 -0.10 -16.09
N GLN A 81 8.15 -1.18 -15.87
CA GLN A 81 8.68 -1.58 -14.57
C GLN A 81 10.19 -1.47 -14.56
N TYR A 82 10.71 -1.17 -13.39
CA TYR A 82 12.14 -0.95 -13.17
C TYR A 82 12.59 -1.48 -11.81
N THR A 83 13.90 -1.69 -11.70
CA THR A 83 14.58 -1.83 -10.41
C THR A 83 15.67 -0.79 -10.29
N ALA A 84 15.88 -0.26 -9.09
CA ALA A 84 17.02 0.57 -8.74
C ALA A 84 17.70 0.01 -7.49
N GLU A 85 18.99 0.33 -7.31
CA GLU A 85 19.69 0.00 -6.07
C GLU A 85 19.75 1.24 -5.17
N VAL A 86 19.14 1.13 -3.99
CA VAL A 86 19.12 2.17 -2.96
C VAL A 86 19.77 1.61 -1.71
N ALA A 87 20.86 2.22 -1.25
CA ALA A 87 21.62 1.77 -0.09
C ALA A 87 22.01 0.28 -0.17
N GLY A 88 22.45 -0.19 -1.35
CA GLY A 88 22.86 -1.57 -1.60
C GLY A 88 21.70 -2.57 -1.65
N ARG A 89 20.44 -2.12 -1.79
CA ARG A 89 19.26 -2.98 -1.87
C ARG A 89 18.42 -2.67 -3.10
N GLN A 90 17.96 -3.73 -3.75
CA GLN A 90 17.07 -3.60 -4.90
C GLN A 90 15.69 -3.09 -4.45
N VAL A 91 15.21 -2.07 -5.13
CA VAL A 91 13.85 -1.54 -5.04
C VAL A 91 13.19 -1.69 -6.41
N HIS A 92 12.08 -2.40 -6.46
CA HIS A 92 11.22 -2.52 -7.63
C HIS A 92 10.19 -1.39 -7.65
N PHE A 93 9.87 -0.87 -8.84
CA PHE A 93 8.82 0.13 -9.02
C PHE A 93 8.27 0.14 -10.44
N VAL A 94 7.00 0.54 -10.57
CA VAL A 94 6.38 0.95 -11.85
C VAL A 94 6.61 2.45 -12.02
N HIS A 95 6.90 2.91 -13.25
CA HIS A 95 7.12 4.32 -13.52
C HIS A 95 6.41 4.72 -14.81
N LEU A 96 5.29 5.44 -14.67
CA LEU A 96 4.52 6.01 -15.77
C LEU A 96 4.90 7.47 -15.94
N ARG A 97 5.35 7.85 -17.14
CA ARG A 97 5.60 9.26 -17.48
C ARG A 97 4.28 9.96 -17.78
N GLY A 98 4.13 11.15 -17.25
CA GLY A 98 2.96 11.97 -17.49
C GLY A 98 2.89 12.43 -18.95
N SER A 99 1.69 12.30 -19.55
CA SER A 99 1.48 12.67 -20.96
C SER A 99 1.44 14.17 -21.22
N GLY A 100 1.44 15.02 -20.23
CA GLY A 100 1.47 16.50 -20.26
C GLY A 100 1.04 17.18 -21.56
N SER A 101 0.51 18.38 -21.49
CA SER A 101 -0.03 19.10 -22.67
C SER A 101 1.03 19.68 -23.64
N GLY A 102 2.31 19.45 -23.40
CA GLY A 102 3.40 20.07 -24.18
C GLY A 102 3.55 21.58 -24.01
N ALA A 103 2.46 22.30 -23.77
CA ALA A 103 2.41 23.73 -23.53
C ALA A 103 2.12 24.15 -22.08
N GLY A 104 1.83 23.17 -21.21
CA GLY A 104 1.55 23.37 -19.78
C GLY A 104 2.77 23.16 -18.88
N PRO A 105 2.58 23.21 -17.55
CA PRO A 105 3.63 22.87 -16.60
C PRO A 105 4.05 21.40 -16.79
N ALA A 106 5.32 21.11 -16.49
CA ALA A 106 5.80 19.73 -16.49
C ALA A 106 4.99 18.88 -15.52
N PRO A 107 4.74 17.58 -15.84
CA PRO A 107 4.08 16.67 -14.92
C PRO A 107 4.75 16.68 -13.54
N LEU A 108 3.96 16.84 -12.48
CA LEU A 108 4.49 16.75 -11.11
C LEU A 108 4.82 15.30 -10.80
N PRO A 109 6.06 14.97 -10.37
CA PRO A 109 6.35 13.63 -9.89
C PRO A 109 5.53 13.28 -8.66
N LEU A 110 4.93 12.08 -8.64
CA LEU A 110 4.09 11.61 -7.55
C LEU A 110 4.43 10.15 -7.22
N ILE A 111 4.83 9.90 -5.97
CA ILE A 111 5.07 8.55 -5.48
C ILE A 111 3.81 8.02 -4.80
N LEU A 112 3.38 6.80 -5.19
CA LEU A 112 2.21 6.12 -4.64
C LEU A 112 2.66 4.90 -3.84
N SER A 113 2.41 4.89 -2.54
CA SER A 113 2.85 3.82 -1.64
C SER A 113 1.68 2.97 -1.19
N HIS A 114 1.74 1.67 -1.49
CA HIS A 114 0.76 0.67 -1.05
C HIS A 114 0.96 0.26 0.42
N GLY A 115 0.08 -0.63 0.92
CA GLY A 115 0.14 -1.23 2.23
C GLY A 115 0.10 -2.76 2.22
N TRP A 116 -0.23 -3.36 3.37
CA TRP A 116 -0.42 -4.79 3.56
C TRP A 116 -1.93 -5.12 3.67
N PRO A 117 -2.43 -6.24 3.11
CA PRO A 117 -1.75 -7.27 2.30
C PRO A 117 -1.69 -6.91 0.81
N GLY A 118 -1.85 -5.66 0.47
CA GLY A 118 -1.76 -5.15 -0.88
C GLY A 118 -0.35 -5.26 -1.50
N SER A 119 -0.20 -4.70 -2.65
CA SER A 119 1.05 -4.60 -3.38
C SER A 119 1.02 -3.40 -4.34
N PHE A 120 2.07 -3.22 -5.14
CA PHE A 120 2.04 -2.20 -6.20
C PHE A 120 0.85 -2.36 -7.16
N VAL A 121 0.28 -3.57 -7.29
CA VAL A 121 -0.89 -3.87 -8.14
C VAL A 121 -2.11 -3.05 -7.75
N GLU A 122 -2.28 -2.78 -6.45
CA GLU A 122 -3.36 -1.94 -5.91
C GLU A 122 -3.40 -0.54 -6.54
N MET A 123 -2.23 0.02 -6.84
CA MET A 123 -2.11 1.36 -7.41
C MET A 123 -2.25 1.40 -8.94
N LEU A 124 -2.28 0.24 -9.62
CA LEU A 124 -2.28 0.21 -11.09
C LEU A 124 -3.60 0.66 -11.72
N ARG A 125 -4.70 0.72 -10.96
CA ARG A 125 -5.97 1.28 -11.46
C ARG A 125 -5.95 2.81 -11.46
N VAL A 126 -5.33 3.43 -10.47
CA VAL A 126 -5.26 4.90 -10.35
C VAL A 126 -4.09 5.49 -11.13
N ALA A 127 -2.98 4.78 -11.28
CA ALA A 127 -1.76 5.31 -11.89
C ALA A 127 -1.94 5.79 -13.35
N PRO A 128 -2.63 5.08 -14.27
CA PRO A 128 -2.90 5.58 -15.62
C PRO A 128 -3.78 6.84 -15.64
N LEU A 129 -4.78 6.91 -14.74
CA LEU A 129 -5.67 8.08 -14.62
C LEU A 129 -4.88 9.35 -14.29
N LEU A 130 -3.80 9.21 -13.51
CA LEU A 130 -2.93 10.30 -13.10
C LEU A 130 -1.87 10.62 -14.16
N ALA A 131 -1.33 9.61 -14.85
CA ALA A 131 -0.29 9.82 -15.83
C ALA A 131 -0.84 10.38 -17.16
N ASP A 132 -2.02 9.95 -17.57
CA ASP A 132 -2.68 10.41 -18.80
C ASP A 132 -4.13 10.88 -18.54
N PRO A 133 -4.31 12.01 -17.84
CA PRO A 133 -5.63 12.53 -17.52
C PRO A 133 -6.48 12.84 -18.76
N ALA A 134 -5.86 13.22 -19.88
CA ALA A 134 -6.58 13.56 -21.11
C ALA A 134 -7.33 12.36 -21.70
N SER A 135 -6.72 11.19 -21.73
CA SER A 135 -7.35 9.94 -22.20
C SER A 135 -8.49 9.46 -21.28
N HIS A 136 -8.60 10.06 -20.10
CA HIS A 136 -9.63 9.75 -19.09
C HIS A 136 -10.56 10.93 -18.81
N GLY A 137 -10.68 11.90 -19.75
CA GLY A 137 -11.64 13.00 -19.68
C GLY A 137 -11.31 14.11 -18.66
N ALA A 138 -10.04 14.21 -18.23
CA ALA A 138 -9.58 15.23 -17.31
C ALA A 138 -8.57 16.19 -17.97
N ASP A 139 -8.20 17.27 -17.26
CA ASP A 139 -7.30 18.29 -17.78
C ASP A 139 -5.87 17.71 -17.95
N PRO A 140 -5.28 17.76 -19.17
CA PRO A 140 -3.91 17.29 -19.39
C PRO A 140 -2.86 18.04 -18.56
N ALA A 141 -3.14 19.26 -18.11
CA ALA A 141 -2.26 20.02 -17.22
C ALA A 141 -2.15 19.39 -15.82
N ASP A 142 -3.04 18.46 -15.47
CA ASP A 142 -3.02 17.73 -14.20
C ASP A 142 -2.21 16.43 -14.26
N ALA A 143 -1.50 16.15 -15.35
CA ALA A 143 -0.69 14.95 -15.50
C ALA A 143 0.42 14.85 -14.42
N PHE A 144 0.71 13.63 -14.00
CA PHE A 144 1.79 13.30 -13.05
C PHE A 144 2.79 12.32 -13.67
N ASP A 145 4.07 12.47 -13.33
CA ASP A 145 5.02 11.37 -13.44
C ASP A 145 4.80 10.43 -12.24
N VAL A 146 4.20 9.27 -12.48
CA VAL A 146 3.74 8.38 -11.40
C VAL A 146 4.77 7.30 -11.12
N VAL A 147 5.21 7.20 -9.86
CA VAL A 147 6.14 6.16 -9.37
C VAL A 147 5.42 5.30 -8.34
N VAL A 148 5.32 3.99 -8.60
CA VAL A 148 4.65 3.02 -7.71
C VAL A 148 5.66 1.98 -7.25
N PRO A 149 6.38 2.19 -6.14
CA PRO A 149 7.34 1.22 -5.64
C PRO A 149 6.65 0.06 -4.93
N SER A 150 7.27 -1.13 -4.98
CA SER A 150 6.99 -2.19 -4.03
C SER A 150 7.69 -1.87 -2.71
N LEU A 151 6.97 -1.93 -1.59
CA LEU A 151 7.56 -1.73 -0.26
C LEU A 151 8.74 -2.68 -0.03
N PRO A 152 9.77 -2.27 0.72
CA PRO A 152 10.88 -3.16 1.05
C PRO A 152 10.40 -4.45 1.72
N GLY A 153 10.88 -5.60 1.22
CA GLY A 153 10.44 -6.92 1.65
C GLY A 153 9.16 -7.42 0.99
N PHE A 154 8.57 -6.64 0.09
CA PHE A 154 7.39 -7.03 -0.69
C PHE A 154 7.81 -7.37 -2.13
N LEU A 155 7.39 -8.53 -2.59
CA LEU A 155 7.53 -9.02 -3.97
C LEU A 155 8.98 -8.89 -4.49
N TYR A 156 9.25 -7.91 -5.33
CA TYR A 156 10.55 -7.74 -5.99
C TYR A 156 11.49 -6.72 -5.32
N SER A 157 11.08 -6.15 -4.18
CA SER A 157 11.92 -5.26 -3.37
C SER A 157 12.57 -6.00 -2.21
N GLN A 158 13.89 -5.86 -2.06
CA GLN A 158 14.65 -6.51 -0.99
C GLN A 158 14.42 -5.83 0.36
N LEU A 159 14.46 -6.63 1.44
CA LEU A 159 14.49 -6.10 2.81
C LEU A 159 15.79 -5.32 3.07
N PRO A 160 15.73 -4.21 3.84
CA PRO A 160 16.93 -3.56 4.35
C PRO A 160 17.68 -4.46 5.36
N PRO A 161 19.00 -4.23 5.61
CA PRO A 161 19.78 -4.99 6.56
C PRO A 161 19.49 -4.52 7.96
N GLY A 162 18.46 -4.47 8.54
CA GLY A 162 18.16 -3.97 9.88
C GLY A 162 16.66 -3.82 10.11
N PRO A 163 16.28 -3.07 11.14
CA PRO A 163 14.89 -2.79 11.39
C PRO A 163 14.22 -2.13 10.19
N PHE A 164 13.03 -2.60 9.87
CA PHE A 164 12.21 -2.02 8.82
C PHE A 164 11.16 -1.10 9.46
N THR A 165 11.32 0.20 9.30
CA THR A 165 10.42 1.22 9.84
C THR A 165 9.84 2.09 8.72
N ARG A 166 8.71 2.74 8.98
CA ARG A 166 8.09 3.70 8.05
C ARG A 166 9.03 4.86 7.73
N ARG A 167 9.77 5.35 8.74
CA ARG A 167 10.81 6.37 8.56
C ARG A 167 11.93 5.91 7.63
N GLY A 168 12.45 4.68 7.83
CA GLY A 168 13.49 4.13 6.96
C GLY A 168 13.00 3.92 5.53
N THR A 169 11.75 3.53 5.33
CA THR A 169 11.14 3.44 4.00
C THR A 169 11.00 4.82 3.35
N ALA A 170 10.60 5.84 4.09
CA ALA A 170 10.53 7.21 3.59
C ALA A 170 11.90 7.73 3.12
N GLN A 171 12.99 7.41 3.84
CA GLN A 171 14.35 7.72 3.43
C GLN A 171 14.74 6.99 2.12
N THR A 172 14.30 5.73 1.97
CA THR A 172 14.50 4.95 0.75
C THR A 172 13.74 5.57 -0.43
N TRP A 173 12.48 5.98 -0.23
CA TRP A 173 11.66 6.64 -1.25
C TRP A 173 12.22 8.00 -1.66
N HIS A 174 12.65 8.80 -0.70
CA HIS A 174 13.32 10.06 -0.99
C HIS A 174 14.56 9.84 -1.87
N THR A 175 15.40 8.86 -1.52
CA THR A 175 16.60 8.52 -2.31
C THR A 175 16.23 8.02 -3.70
N LEU A 176 15.20 7.17 -3.83
CA LEU A 176 14.68 6.71 -5.11
C LEU A 176 14.26 7.89 -5.99
N MET A 177 13.44 8.80 -5.45
CA MET A 177 12.90 9.93 -6.20
C MET A 177 13.99 10.92 -6.58
N THR A 178 14.84 11.32 -5.63
CA THR A 178 15.81 12.42 -5.86
C THR A 178 17.11 11.98 -6.51
N ARG A 179 17.63 10.79 -6.14
CA ARG A 179 18.98 10.34 -6.59
C ARG A 179 18.90 9.36 -7.77
N CYS A 180 17.94 8.41 -7.74
CA CYS A 180 17.84 7.43 -8.82
C CYS A 180 17.05 7.97 -10.01
N LEU A 181 15.97 8.74 -9.75
CA LEU A 181 15.07 9.27 -10.79
C LEU A 181 15.32 10.75 -11.11
N GLY A 182 16.06 11.48 -10.28
CA GLY A 182 16.46 12.87 -10.54
C GLY A 182 15.34 13.89 -10.32
N TYR A 183 14.31 13.58 -9.53
CA TYR A 183 13.22 14.49 -9.21
C TYR A 183 13.57 15.35 -7.99
N PRO A 184 13.88 16.66 -8.18
CA PRO A 184 14.26 17.53 -7.06
C PRO A 184 13.07 17.85 -6.15
N ARG A 185 11.83 17.69 -6.65
CA ARG A 185 10.59 17.99 -5.94
C ARG A 185 9.51 17.01 -6.39
N PHE A 186 8.71 16.50 -5.44
CA PHE A 186 7.67 15.50 -5.74
C PHE A 186 6.53 15.54 -4.72
N GLY A 187 5.36 15.02 -5.09
CA GLY A 187 4.25 14.74 -4.21
C GLY A 187 4.29 13.30 -3.70
N ALA A 188 3.60 13.01 -2.60
CA ALA A 188 3.48 11.65 -2.08
C ALA A 188 2.04 11.32 -1.71
N PHE A 189 1.65 10.06 -1.99
CA PHE A 189 0.35 9.49 -1.66
C PHE A 189 0.50 8.10 -1.07
N GLY A 190 -0.38 7.73 -0.13
CA GLY A 190 -0.44 6.37 0.39
C GLY A 190 -1.55 6.13 1.39
N GLY A 191 -1.86 4.85 1.57
CA GLY A 191 -2.73 4.31 2.62
C GLY A 191 -2.00 3.28 3.46
N ASP A 192 -2.52 2.86 4.58
CA ASP A 192 -1.96 1.84 5.48
C ASP A 192 -0.46 2.11 5.83
N ILE A 193 0.44 1.13 5.62
CA ILE A 193 1.89 1.31 5.75
C ILE A 193 2.37 2.47 4.88
N GLY A 194 1.88 2.54 3.63
CA GLY A 194 2.20 3.62 2.69
C GLY A 194 1.74 4.99 3.18
N GLY A 195 0.64 5.08 3.90
CA GLY A 195 0.19 6.30 4.56
C GLY A 195 1.19 6.79 5.61
N GLY A 196 1.66 5.89 6.46
CA GLY A 196 2.71 6.21 7.45
C GLY A 196 4.03 6.60 6.80
N VAL A 197 4.43 5.95 5.71
CA VAL A 197 5.62 6.34 4.92
C VAL A 197 5.45 7.73 4.31
N THR A 198 4.28 8.03 3.77
CA THR A 198 3.93 9.33 3.18
C THR A 198 4.02 10.45 4.22
N GLN A 199 3.54 10.21 5.46
CA GLN A 199 3.70 11.15 6.56
C GLN A 199 5.17 11.43 6.87
N TRP A 200 6.00 10.39 6.95
CA TRP A 200 7.43 10.55 7.19
C TRP A 200 8.16 11.27 6.05
N LEU A 201 7.74 11.11 4.80
CA LEU A 201 8.26 11.92 3.69
C LEU A 201 8.00 13.42 3.91
N GLY A 202 6.77 13.78 4.26
CA GLY A 202 6.41 15.17 4.55
C GLY A 202 7.13 15.75 5.76
N ALA A 203 7.38 14.93 6.79
CA ALA A 203 8.07 15.36 8.02
C ALA A 203 9.58 15.55 7.83
N LEU A 204 10.24 14.65 7.08
CA LEU A 204 11.69 14.65 6.92
C LEU A 204 12.18 15.57 5.80
N TYR A 205 11.39 15.78 4.75
CA TYR A 205 11.83 16.43 3.53
C TYR A 205 10.91 17.58 3.08
N PRO A 206 10.67 18.58 3.95
CA PRO A 206 9.71 19.65 3.66
C PRO A 206 10.09 20.56 2.48
N HIS A 207 11.34 20.54 2.04
CA HIS A 207 11.79 21.33 0.90
C HIS A 207 11.63 20.60 -0.44
N GLU A 208 11.70 19.27 -0.44
CA GLU A 208 11.58 18.43 -1.63
C GLU A 208 10.18 17.85 -1.81
N VAL A 209 9.41 17.70 -0.74
CA VAL A 209 8.03 17.20 -0.79
C VAL A 209 7.06 18.36 -0.99
N ALA A 210 6.44 18.40 -2.16
CA ALA A 210 5.47 19.43 -2.55
C ALA A 210 4.20 19.43 -1.70
N GLY A 211 3.81 18.26 -1.23
CA GLY A 211 2.64 17.99 -0.40
C GLY A 211 2.44 16.49 -0.25
N ILE A 212 1.58 16.12 0.67
CA ILE A 212 1.23 14.72 0.94
C ILE A 212 -0.28 14.53 0.96
N HIS A 213 -0.73 13.37 0.48
CA HIS A 213 -2.12 12.96 0.55
C HIS A 213 -2.22 11.53 1.09
N ILE A 214 -3.06 11.31 2.09
CA ILE A 214 -3.25 9.99 2.70
C ILE A 214 -4.72 9.59 2.68
N THR A 215 -4.99 8.27 2.57
CA THR A 215 -6.34 7.69 2.63
C THR A 215 -6.63 6.96 3.93
N SER A 216 -5.65 6.85 4.81
CA SER A 216 -5.79 6.22 6.12
C SER A 216 -5.88 7.28 7.23
N ALA A 217 -6.60 6.94 8.29
CA ALA A 217 -6.69 7.80 9.45
C ALA A 217 -5.34 7.87 10.18
N VAL A 218 -5.05 9.07 10.65
CA VAL A 218 -3.88 9.33 11.50
C VAL A 218 -4.35 9.33 12.94
N THR A 219 -4.16 8.22 13.63
CA THR A 219 -4.38 8.20 15.07
C THR A 219 -3.08 8.60 15.75
N THR A 220 -2.99 9.83 16.25
CA THR A 220 -1.90 10.21 17.14
C THR A 220 -2.25 9.84 18.57
N THR A 221 -1.36 9.15 19.24
CA THR A 221 -1.41 8.97 20.71
C THR A 221 -0.56 10.01 21.44
N ASN A 222 0.19 10.81 20.69
CA ASN A 222 0.96 11.91 21.24
C ASN A 222 0.10 13.18 21.26
N PHE A 223 -0.56 13.42 22.38
CA PHE A 223 -1.42 14.58 22.59
C PHE A 223 -0.66 15.84 23.04
N GLY A 224 0.65 15.74 23.30
CA GLY A 224 1.46 16.82 23.87
C GLY A 224 0.81 17.37 25.14
N ASP A 225 0.77 18.70 25.29
CA ASP A 225 0.16 19.39 26.43
C ASP A 225 -1.39 19.51 26.31
N GLN A 226 -1.98 19.05 25.20
CA GLN A 226 -3.42 19.14 24.96
C GLN A 226 -4.06 17.75 25.11
N PRO A 227 -4.83 17.50 26.17
CA PRO A 227 -5.53 16.22 26.33
C PRO A 227 -6.48 15.95 25.18
N PRO A 228 -6.84 14.66 24.93
CA PRO A 228 -7.79 14.32 23.89
C PRO A 228 -9.17 14.93 24.20
N THR A 229 -9.85 15.40 23.15
CA THR A 229 -11.22 15.88 23.23
C THR A 229 -12.19 14.73 23.55
N SER A 230 -13.45 15.06 23.87
CA SER A 230 -14.51 14.06 24.09
C SER A 230 -14.70 13.15 22.88
N ASP A 231 -14.68 13.72 21.66
CA ASP A 231 -14.87 12.98 20.40
C ASP A 231 -13.67 12.07 20.09
N GLU A 232 -12.46 12.56 20.34
CA GLU A 232 -11.23 11.75 20.22
C GLU A 232 -11.23 10.58 21.21
N GLN A 233 -11.65 10.81 22.47
CA GLN A 233 -11.79 9.75 23.47
C GLN A 233 -12.86 8.72 23.06
N ALA A 234 -14.02 9.17 22.56
CA ALA A 234 -15.08 8.31 22.09
C ALA A 234 -14.59 7.44 20.91
N TYR A 235 -13.90 8.04 19.94
CA TYR A 235 -13.31 7.30 18.82
C TYR A 235 -12.27 6.28 19.29
N LEU A 236 -11.32 6.66 20.15
CA LEU A 236 -10.29 5.74 20.66
C LEU A 236 -10.91 4.54 21.39
N LYS A 237 -11.97 4.76 22.15
CA LYS A 237 -12.73 3.67 22.80
C LYS A 237 -13.41 2.76 21.80
N ALA A 238 -14.06 3.32 20.77
CA ALA A 238 -14.72 2.55 19.72
C ALA A 238 -13.69 1.75 18.90
N ARG A 239 -12.57 2.38 18.55
CA ARG A 239 -11.45 1.75 17.83
C ARG A 239 -10.85 0.58 18.62
N ALA A 240 -10.60 0.74 19.91
CA ALA A 240 -10.10 -0.36 20.75
C ALA A 240 -11.08 -1.53 20.84
N ALA A 241 -12.39 -1.26 20.84
CA ALA A 241 -13.41 -2.32 20.80
C ALA A 241 -13.44 -3.06 19.45
N TYR A 242 -13.27 -2.34 18.34
CA TYR A 242 -13.15 -2.93 17.00
C TYR A 242 -11.88 -3.79 16.88
N ASP A 243 -10.74 -3.28 17.34
CA ASP A 243 -9.44 -3.96 17.26
C ASP A 243 -9.45 -5.32 17.95
N ILE A 244 -10.21 -5.50 19.06
CA ILE A 244 -10.34 -6.80 19.74
C ILE A 244 -10.86 -7.91 18.79
N GLY A 245 -11.74 -7.56 17.86
CA GLY A 245 -12.30 -8.51 16.89
C GLY A 245 -11.42 -8.76 15.66
N ASP A 246 -10.58 -7.79 15.29
CA ASP A 246 -9.87 -7.82 14.00
C ASP A 246 -8.34 -7.97 14.12
N GLN A 247 -7.73 -7.64 15.25
CA GLN A 247 -6.26 -7.55 15.36
C GLN A 247 -5.50 -8.88 15.45
N GLY A 248 -6.18 -10.03 15.49
CA GLY A 248 -5.53 -11.34 15.64
C GLY A 248 -4.41 -11.60 14.63
N TYR A 249 -4.58 -11.17 13.39
CA TYR A 249 -3.57 -11.27 12.34
C TYR A 249 -2.30 -10.45 12.68
N SER A 250 -2.46 -9.22 13.12
CA SER A 250 -1.36 -8.32 13.45
C SER A 250 -0.61 -8.77 14.69
N GLU A 251 -1.30 -9.28 15.70
CA GLU A 251 -0.70 -9.85 16.90
C GLU A 251 0.24 -11.02 16.56
N ILE A 252 -0.18 -11.91 15.65
CA ILE A 252 0.67 -13.01 15.18
C ILE A 252 1.88 -12.43 14.43
N MET A 253 1.67 -11.48 13.54
CA MET A 253 2.76 -10.88 12.74
C MET A 253 3.72 -10.03 13.58
N CYS A 254 3.26 -9.40 14.66
CA CYS A 254 4.09 -8.66 15.59
C CYS A 254 4.92 -9.58 16.50
N THR A 255 4.39 -10.75 16.89
CA THR A 255 4.98 -11.58 17.94
C THR A 255 5.62 -12.87 17.42
N ARG A 256 5.08 -13.48 16.37
CA ARG A 256 5.50 -14.79 15.83
C ARG A 256 5.45 -14.84 14.30
N PRO A 257 6.02 -13.84 13.58
CA PRO A 257 5.91 -13.75 12.12
C PRO A 257 6.45 -14.99 11.41
N ASP A 258 7.60 -15.52 11.84
CA ASP A 258 8.26 -16.64 11.16
C ASP A 258 7.45 -17.94 11.29
N THR A 259 6.69 -18.10 12.38
CA THR A 259 5.84 -19.28 12.59
C THR A 259 4.71 -19.34 11.56
N ILE A 260 3.98 -18.25 11.37
CA ILE A 260 2.89 -18.22 10.38
C ILE A 260 3.44 -18.14 8.96
N ALA A 261 4.55 -17.44 8.74
CA ALA A 261 5.19 -17.34 7.43
C ALA A 261 5.58 -18.69 6.86
N ALA A 262 6.08 -19.62 7.70
CA ALA A 262 6.42 -20.98 7.27
C ALA A 262 5.21 -21.72 6.67
N ALA A 263 4.03 -21.62 7.32
CA ALA A 263 2.80 -22.23 6.81
C ALA A 263 2.29 -21.56 5.53
N LEU A 264 2.31 -20.23 5.48
CA LEU A 264 1.78 -19.45 4.34
C LEU A 264 2.70 -19.51 3.11
N THR A 265 4.00 -19.69 3.29
CA THR A 265 4.95 -19.88 2.19
C THR A 265 4.81 -21.28 1.57
N ASP A 266 4.47 -22.28 2.36
CA ASP A 266 4.32 -23.67 1.89
C ASP A 266 2.93 -23.94 1.30
N SER A 267 1.87 -23.34 1.83
CA SER A 267 0.48 -23.56 1.41
C SER A 267 -0.08 -22.40 0.60
N PRO A 268 -0.25 -22.51 -0.73
CA PRO A 268 -0.90 -21.46 -1.52
C PRO A 268 -2.36 -21.23 -1.08
N ALA A 269 -3.09 -22.30 -0.75
CA ALA A 269 -4.46 -22.16 -0.23
C ALA A 269 -4.52 -21.45 1.13
N GLY A 270 -3.57 -21.75 2.02
CA GLY A 270 -3.43 -21.03 3.30
C GLY A 270 -3.10 -19.56 3.11
N LEU A 271 -2.20 -19.25 2.17
CA LEU A 271 -1.86 -17.88 1.80
C LEU A 271 -3.09 -17.13 1.22
N ALA A 272 -3.84 -17.77 0.33
CA ALA A 272 -5.06 -17.19 -0.23
C ALA A 272 -6.08 -16.89 0.89
N ALA A 273 -6.31 -17.83 1.81
CA ALA A 273 -7.21 -17.62 2.94
C ALA A 273 -6.78 -16.40 3.80
N TRP A 274 -5.48 -16.31 4.10
CA TRP A 274 -4.91 -15.23 4.91
C TRP A 274 -5.09 -13.84 4.29
N ILE A 275 -4.91 -13.71 2.97
CA ILE A 275 -5.04 -12.45 2.24
C ILE A 275 -6.50 -12.07 2.03
N VAL A 276 -7.33 -13.03 1.61
CA VAL A 276 -8.74 -12.82 1.24
C VAL A 276 -9.59 -12.38 2.44
N ASP A 277 -9.28 -12.89 3.63
CA ASP A 277 -9.90 -12.45 4.89
C ASP A 277 -9.85 -10.92 5.02
N LYS A 278 -8.68 -10.34 4.81
CA LYS A 278 -8.49 -8.89 4.93
C LYS A 278 -9.07 -8.11 3.75
N TYR A 279 -9.02 -8.66 2.55
CA TYR A 279 -9.68 -8.03 1.40
C TYR A 279 -11.18 -7.90 1.61
N ARG A 280 -11.82 -8.93 2.19
CA ARG A 280 -13.24 -8.86 2.48
C ARG A 280 -13.58 -7.91 3.63
N ASP A 281 -12.86 -8.00 4.74
CA ASP A 281 -13.22 -7.28 5.97
C ASP A 281 -12.90 -5.79 5.89
N TRP A 282 -11.92 -5.41 5.09
CA TRP A 282 -11.46 -4.01 5.01
C TRP A 282 -11.95 -3.27 3.77
N SER A 283 -12.48 -3.96 2.76
CA SER A 283 -13.08 -3.31 1.60
C SER A 283 -14.51 -2.85 1.86
N ASP A 284 -14.91 -1.82 1.13
CA ASP A 284 -16.32 -1.36 1.07
C ASP A 284 -17.12 -2.27 0.14
N CYS A 285 -17.21 -3.56 0.50
CA CYS A 285 -17.86 -4.59 -0.31
C CYS A 285 -19.24 -5.03 0.24
N GLY A 286 -19.70 -4.48 1.37
CA GLY A 286 -20.98 -4.87 1.97
C GLY A 286 -21.06 -6.36 2.34
N GLY A 287 -19.92 -7.02 2.53
CA GLY A 287 -19.81 -8.46 2.81
C GLY A 287 -19.75 -9.36 1.56
N ASP A 288 -19.99 -8.82 0.38
CA ASP A 288 -19.79 -9.49 -0.91
C ASP A 288 -18.47 -9.05 -1.55
N LEU A 289 -17.44 -9.87 -1.40
CA LEU A 289 -16.10 -9.56 -1.91
C LEU A 289 -16.11 -9.31 -3.44
N ALA A 290 -16.96 -10.01 -4.21
CA ALA A 290 -17.05 -9.86 -5.66
C ALA A 290 -17.56 -8.47 -6.10
N ALA A 291 -18.19 -7.70 -5.20
CA ALA A 291 -18.60 -6.33 -5.49
C ALA A 291 -17.41 -5.37 -5.70
N ARG A 292 -16.22 -5.71 -5.18
CA ARG A 292 -15.00 -4.87 -5.27
C ARG A 292 -13.80 -5.58 -5.89
N TRP A 293 -13.75 -6.91 -5.79
CA TRP A 293 -12.60 -7.72 -6.17
C TRP A 293 -13.02 -8.87 -7.08
N ASP A 294 -12.54 -8.86 -8.31
CA ASP A 294 -12.60 -10.06 -9.14
C ASP A 294 -11.56 -11.09 -8.68
N LYS A 295 -11.83 -12.37 -8.97
CA LYS A 295 -10.95 -13.48 -8.59
C LYS A 295 -9.55 -13.35 -9.22
N ASP A 296 -9.46 -12.79 -10.41
CA ASP A 296 -8.18 -12.64 -11.13
C ASP A 296 -7.26 -11.62 -10.41
N THR A 297 -7.82 -10.50 -9.95
CA THR A 297 -7.04 -9.51 -9.17
C THR A 297 -6.55 -10.10 -7.85
N ILE A 298 -7.42 -10.80 -7.10
CA ILE A 298 -7.05 -11.48 -5.84
C ILE A 298 -5.92 -12.49 -6.11
N LEU A 299 -6.11 -13.34 -7.12
CA LEU A 299 -5.15 -14.39 -7.45
C LEU A 299 -3.86 -13.85 -8.04
N THR A 300 -3.91 -12.71 -8.73
CA THR A 300 -2.69 -12.02 -9.19
C THR A 300 -1.81 -11.63 -8.02
N VAL A 301 -2.36 -10.95 -7.00
CA VAL A 301 -1.60 -10.56 -5.81
C VAL A 301 -1.12 -11.78 -5.03
N THR A 302 -2.00 -12.76 -4.81
CA THR A 302 -1.67 -13.99 -4.09
C THR A 302 -0.58 -14.80 -4.81
N THR A 303 -0.65 -14.92 -6.15
CA THR A 303 0.38 -15.60 -6.96
C THR A 303 1.72 -14.88 -6.88
N LEU A 304 1.73 -13.55 -6.90
CA LEU A 304 2.96 -12.77 -6.73
C LEU A 304 3.62 -13.03 -5.37
N TYR A 305 2.87 -12.97 -4.27
CA TYR A 305 3.40 -13.29 -2.94
C TYR A 305 3.92 -14.72 -2.85
N TRP A 306 3.16 -15.68 -3.39
CA TRP A 306 3.53 -17.09 -3.34
C TRP A 306 4.79 -17.36 -4.17
N ALA A 307 4.83 -16.91 -5.42
CA ALA A 307 5.94 -17.17 -6.34
C ALA A 307 7.25 -16.47 -5.93
N THR A 308 7.16 -15.35 -5.24
CA THR A 308 8.32 -14.63 -4.70
C THR A 308 8.70 -15.05 -3.28
N ALA A 309 7.88 -15.90 -2.63
CA ALA A 309 8.02 -16.33 -1.23
C ALA A 309 8.17 -15.15 -0.24
N THR A 310 7.46 -14.04 -0.50
CA THR A 310 7.65 -12.78 0.24
C THR A 310 6.59 -12.48 1.29
N ILE A 311 5.65 -13.39 1.52
CA ILE A 311 4.64 -13.16 2.58
C ILE A 311 5.30 -12.96 3.95
N GLY A 312 6.30 -13.79 4.30
CA GLY A 312 7.01 -13.67 5.57
C GLY A 312 7.81 -12.38 5.69
N SER A 313 8.50 -11.94 4.62
CA SER A 313 9.24 -10.68 4.63
C SER A 313 8.32 -9.46 4.71
N SER A 314 7.09 -9.53 4.19
CA SER A 314 6.10 -8.46 4.31
C SER A 314 5.64 -8.23 5.76
N PHE A 315 5.78 -9.22 6.65
CA PHE A 315 5.45 -9.10 8.08
C PHE A 315 6.47 -8.28 8.87
N ARG A 316 7.62 -7.96 8.27
CA ARG A 316 8.68 -7.25 8.98
C ARG A 316 8.25 -5.88 9.52
N GLN A 317 7.32 -5.20 8.85
CA GLN A 317 6.72 -3.95 9.33
C GLN A 317 5.97 -4.14 10.66
N TYR A 318 5.26 -5.25 10.80
CA TYR A 318 4.54 -5.58 12.02
C TYR A 318 5.50 -6.00 13.13
N TYR A 319 6.44 -6.89 12.84
CA TYR A 319 7.45 -7.32 13.82
C TYR A 319 8.30 -6.16 14.35
N ASN A 320 8.54 -5.16 13.55
CA ASN A 320 9.27 -3.96 13.93
C ASN A 320 8.34 -2.78 14.29
N TYR A 321 7.04 -3.03 14.53
CA TYR A 321 6.06 -1.96 14.75
C TYR A 321 6.45 -1.02 15.89
N GLU A 322 6.87 -1.57 17.01
CA GLU A 322 7.30 -0.82 18.21
C GLU A 322 8.57 0.04 17.99
N LEU A 323 9.30 -0.19 16.90
CA LEU A 323 10.46 0.63 16.53
C LEU A 323 10.09 1.87 15.71
N ASN A 324 8.80 2.04 15.37
CA ASN A 324 8.34 3.25 14.70
C ASN A 324 8.23 4.39 15.71
N GLU A 325 9.00 5.43 15.48
CA GLU A 325 8.89 6.67 16.25
C GLU A 325 7.57 7.38 15.94
N PRO A 326 7.00 8.15 16.87
CA PRO A 326 5.91 9.06 16.57
C PRO A 326 6.29 10.06 15.48
N VAL A 327 5.42 10.25 14.49
CA VAL A 327 5.66 11.24 13.43
C VAL A 327 5.57 12.65 14.03
N PRO A 328 6.58 13.53 13.82
CA PRO A 328 6.50 14.89 14.28
C PRO A 328 5.45 15.67 13.47
N ARG A 329 5.05 16.84 13.98
CA ARG A 329 4.08 17.69 13.28
C ARG A 329 4.57 18.04 11.88
N ILE A 330 3.71 17.81 10.89
CA ILE A 330 4.03 17.95 9.46
C ILE A 330 3.67 19.37 9.00
N THR A 331 4.61 20.02 8.30
CA THR A 331 4.46 21.41 7.86
C THR A 331 4.20 21.58 6.37
N VAL A 332 4.42 20.53 5.57
CA VAL A 332 4.08 20.58 4.16
C VAL A 332 2.56 20.57 3.94
N PRO A 333 2.05 21.09 2.82
CA PRO A 333 0.64 20.95 2.46
C PRO A 333 0.19 19.51 2.58
N ALA A 334 -0.93 19.28 3.27
CA ALA A 334 -1.46 17.94 3.50
C ALA A 334 -2.92 17.82 3.05
N ALA A 335 -3.26 16.60 2.64
CA ALA A 335 -4.63 16.18 2.34
C ALA A 335 -4.93 14.85 3.01
N VAL A 336 -6.18 14.66 3.43
CA VAL A 336 -6.72 13.42 3.96
C VAL A 336 -8.03 13.12 3.26
N THR A 337 -8.13 11.95 2.63
CA THR A 337 -9.40 11.37 2.18
C THR A 337 -9.65 10.15 3.05
N LEU A 338 -10.58 10.27 3.98
CA LEU A 338 -10.85 9.21 4.94
C LEU A 338 -11.63 8.08 4.28
N SER A 339 -11.08 6.87 4.29
CA SER A 339 -11.76 5.69 3.79
C SER A 339 -12.97 5.32 4.65
N SER A 340 -13.91 4.56 4.06
CA SER A 340 -15.09 4.03 4.78
C SER A 340 -14.80 2.71 5.50
N GLU A 341 -13.53 2.37 5.67
CA GLU A 341 -13.12 1.20 6.46
C GLU A 341 -13.74 1.25 7.86
N PRO A 342 -14.31 0.14 8.37
CA PRO A 342 -14.98 0.13 9.67
C PRO A 342 -14.12 0.63 10.83
N ALA A 343 -12.81 0.42 10.75
CA ALA A 343 -11.82 0.91 11.72
C ALA A 343 -11.81 2.44 11.90
N TYR A 344 -12.32 3.20 10.91
CA TYR A 344 -12.36 4.66 10.92
C TYR A 344 -13.76 5.24 11.17
N ALA A 345 -14.72 4.40 11.53
CA ALA A 345 -16.06 4.86 11.86
C ALA A 345 -16.03 5.90 13.01
N GLY A 346 -16.56 7.09 12.74
CA GLY A 346 -16.57 8.18 13.73
C GLY A 346 -15.20 8.87 13.95
N TYR A 347 -14.23 8.69 13.06
CA TYR A 347 -12.92 9.34 13.17
C TYR A 347 -13.06 10.88 13.18
N PRO A 348 -12.60 11.59 14.24
CA PRO A 348 -12.71 13.04 14.32
C PRO A 348 -11.54 13.71 13.57
N ARG A 349 -11.89 14.70 12.74
CA ARG A 349 -10.89 15.49 11.99
C ARG A 349 -9.79 16.08 12.87
N SER A 350 -10.10 16.36 14.14
CA SER A 350 -9.15 16.96 15.08
C SER A 350 -7.84 16.18 15.22
N PHE A 351 -7.83 14.86 15.06
CA PHE A 351 -6.57 14.10 15.00
C PHE A 351 -5.69 14.54 13.83
N SER A 352 -6.28 14.77 12.67
CA SER A 352 -5.53 15.28 11.50
C SER A 352 -5.02 16.71 11.75
N ASP A 353 -5.83 17.58 12.36
CA ASP A 353 -5.45 18.97 12.70
C ASP A 353 -4.28 19.03 13.72
N ARG A 354 -4.15 17.99 14.58
CA ARG A 354 -3.00 17.87 15.50
C ARG A 354 -1.70 17.57 14.77
N LEU A 355 -1.75 16.71 13.75
CA LEU A 355 -0.57 16.28 13.04
C LEU A 355 -0.14 17.24 11.93
N PHE A 356 -1.10 17.80 11.18
CA PHE A 356 -0.83 18.67 10.04
C PHE A 356 -1.00 20.14 10.39
N SER A 357 0.03 20.96 10.17
CA SER A 357 -0.08 22.42 10.35
C SER A 357 -0.66 23.13 9.12
N ASP A 358 -0.66 22.48 7.95
CA ASP A 358 -1.21 22.99 6.67
C ASP A 358 -2.12 21.95 6.01
N LEU A 359 -3.23 21.60 6.70
CA LEU A 359 -4.24 20.66 6.19
C LEU A 359 -5.17 21.40 5.21
N ARG A 360 -4.90 21.30 3.91
CA ARG A 360 -5.63 22.02 2.84
C ARG A 360 -6.85 21.29 2.32
N HIS A 361 -6.89 19.97 2.46
CA HIS A 361 -8.00 19.15 2.00
C HIS A 361 -8.31 18.07 3.03
N TRP A 362 -9.59 17.91 3.32
CA TRP A 362 -10.10 16.83 4.15
C TRP A 362 -11.46 16.41 3.63
N SER A 363 -11.61 15.13 3.30
CA SER A 363 -12.85 14.55 2.81
C SER A 363 -13.14 13.20 3.47
N ALA A 364 -14.42 12.87 3.60
CA ALA A 364 -14.91 11.57 4.04
C ALA A 364 -16.06 11.19 3.10
N PRO A 365 -15.78 10.60 1.93
CA PRO A 365 -16.75 10.43 0.85
C PRO A 365 -17.83 9.40 1.17
N GLY A 366 -17.71 8.61 2.23
CA GLY A 366 -18.67 7.58 2.63
C GLY A 366 -18.69 6.37 1.71
N ARG A 367 -17.65 6.18 0.91
CA ARG A 367 -17.43 5.03 0.02
C ARG A 367 -15.94 4.78 -0.18
N GLY A 368 -15.60 3.56 -0.60
CA GLY A 368 -14.25 3.08 -0.71
C GLY A 368 -13.67 2.68 0.66
N GLY A 369 -13.26 1.43 0.77
CA GLY A 369 -12.68 0.85 1.98
C GLY A 369 -11.18 1.11 2.08
N HIS A 370 -10.49 0.17 2.71
CA HIS A 370 -9.05 0.22 2.96
C HIS A 370 -8.21 0.39 1.68
N PHE A 371 -8.62 -0.28 0.61
CA PHE A 371 -7.89 -0.32 -0.67
C PHE A 371 -8.42 0.75 -1.65
N MET A 372 -8.57 1.96 -1.16
CA MET A 372 -9.28 3.04 -1.83
C MET A 372 -8.76 3.33 -3.25
N ALA A 373 -7.45 3.23 -3.47
CA ALA A 373 -6.84 3.39 -4.80
C ALA A 373 -7.28 2.31 -5.81
N HIS A 374 -7.66 1.13 -5.32
CA HIS A 374 -8.23 0.06 -6.13
C HIS A 374 -9.76 0.15 -6.23
N GLU A 375 -10.42 0.42 -5.11
CA GLU A 375 -11.89 0.41 -5.01
C GLU A 375 -12.55 1.61 -5.69
N GLU A 376 -11.96 2.79 -5.58
CA GLU A 376 -12.48 4.07 -6.08
C GLU A 376 -11.39 4.87 -6.82
N PRO A 377 -10.77 4.32 -7.88
CA PRO A 377 -9.59 4.93 -8.54
C PRO A 377 -9.90 6.30 -9.17
N GLU A 378 -11.09 6.49 -9.74
CA GLU A 378 -11.50 7.76 -10.35
C GLU A 378 -11.63 8.86 -9.31
N GLN A 379 -12.18 8.52 -8.13
CA GLN A 379 -12.30 9.45 -7.02
C GLN A 379 -10.92 9.82 -6.47
N VAL A 380 -10.06 8.84 -6.20
CA VAL A 380 -8.69 9.08 -5.71
C VAL A 380 -7.92 9.95 -6.71
N ALA A 381 -8.04 9.69 -8.02
CA ALA A 381 -7.41 10.50 -9.05
C ALA A 381 -7.92 11.94 -9.05
N ALA A 382 -9.23 12.16 -8.88
CA ALA A 382 -9.84 13.49 -8.82
C ALA A 382 -9.37 14.27 -7.57
N GLU A 383 -9.35 13.62 -6.41
CA GLU A 383 -8.86 14.18 -5.15
C GLU A 383 -7.38 14.59 -5.27
N LEU A 384 -6.53 13.72 -5.80
CA LEU A 384 -5.10 13.99 -6.02
C LEU A 384 -4.89 15.17 -6.98
N ARG A 385 -5.58 15.20 -8.11
CA ARG A 385 -5.51 16.32 -9.07
C ARG A 385 -5.92 17.65 -8.41
N THR A 386 -7.03 17.65 -7.69
CA THR A 386 -7.55 18.84 -7.00
C THR A 386 -6.56 19.37 -5.97
N PHE A 387 -6.01 18.49 -5.14
CA PHE A 387 -5.08 18.86 -4.10
C PHE A 387 -3.73 19.35 -4.65
N PHE A 388 -3.16 18.62 -5.61
CA PHE A 388 -1.82 18.95 -6.12
C PHE A 388 -1.79 20.07 -7.18
N ARG A 389 -2.93 20.42 -7.81
CA ARG A 389 -2.99 21.48 -8.84
C ARG A 389 -2.33 22.79 -8.39
N PRO A 390 -2.64 23.39 -7.23
CA PRO A 390 -1.98 24.61 -6.77
C PRO A 390 -0.52 24.42 -6.34
N LEU A 391 -0.05 23.20 -6.20
CA LEU A 391 1.29 22.86 -5.71
C LEU A 391 2.30 22.56 -6.83
N ARG A 392 1.90 22.71 -8.10
CA ARG A 392 2.73 22.40 -9.28
C ARG A 392 3.76 23.49 -9.62
N ARG A 393 3.76 24.60 -8.90
CA ARG A 393 4.65 25.75 -9.13
C ARG A 393 5.94 25.65 -8.34
#